data_a3e433a988a3a5fecde3213f7cfa3325
#
_entry.id   a3e433a988a3a5fecde3213f7cfa3325
#
_cell.length_a   1.000
_cell.length_b   1.000
_cell.length_c   1.000
_cell.angle_alpha   90.00
_cell.angle_beta   90.00
_cell.angle_gamma   90.00
#
_symmetry.space_group_name_H-M   'P 1'
#
loop_
_entity.id
_entity.type
_entity.pdbx_description
1 polymer ?
#
loop_
_entity_poly.entity_id
_entity_poly.type
_entity_poly.pdbx_seq_one_letter_code
_entity_poly.pdbx_strand_id
1 'polypeptide(L)'
;CCTAAALASARLLFCVCGNKVNGQEEAVNLRLPGGSQMQVPVFLSERTDDFAEYYVVKDSGDDPDVTNHAKIYAGVRILPDETEAQKDWFCDEERKGLYLTGEEGIGRVTREGLPEKTGQAAINPVPRKMIFEAVREVLKLADVSERVLITVRIPGGEELAERTFNRKLGIIGGLSVLGTTGILEPMSEKAIVDTIETEIRQRAAAGEKNLLLTPGNYGRGYVSEYLQLDMDSSVKCSNYIGETIDLAVSYGMERILLVGNIGKLVKLAAG
;
A
#
# COMPACT_ATOMS: atom_id res chain seq x y z
N CYS A 1 -4.64 -5.98 7.99
CA CYS A 1 -3.54 -6.75 8.61
C CYS A 1 -2.64 -5.84 9.43
N CYS A 2 -1.90 -4.87 8.82
CA CYS A 2 -0.96 -4.01 9.56
C CYS A 2 -1.61 -3.32 10.77
N THR A 3 -2.80 -2.75 10.60
CA THR A 3 -3.53 -2.06 11.68
C THR A 3 -3.89 -3.02 12.82
N ALA A 4 -4.32 -4.24 12.51
CA ALA A 4 -4.65 -5.25 13.51
C ALA A 4 -3.43 -5.66 14.33
N ALA A 5 -2.32 -5.93 13.64
CA ALA A 5 -1.07 -6.28 14.31
C ALA A 5 -0.55 -5.11 15.18
N ALA A 6 -0.57 -3.86 14.67
CA ALA A 6 -0.14 -2.69 15.43
C ALA A 6 -1.03 -2.43 16.65
N LEU A 7 -2.35 -2.61 16.52
CA LEU A 7 -3.29 -2.48 17.63
C LEU A 7 -3.01 -3.50 18.75
N ALA A 8 -2.81 -4.78 18.39
CA ALA A 8 -2.49 -5.84 19.34
C ALA A 8 -1.15 -5.57 20.04
N SER A 9 -0.14 -5.13 19.28
CA SER A 9 1.19 -4.80 19.79
C SER A 9 1.15 -3.64 20.79
N ALA A 10 0.43 -2.57 20.46
CA ALA A 10 0.25 -1.43 21.36
C ALA A 10 -0.49 -1.84 22.66
N ARG A 11 -1.58 -2.60 22.54
CA ARG A 11 -2.33 -3.08 23.70
C ARG A 11 -1.51 -3.96 24.62
N LEU A 12 -0.67 -4.83 24.05
CA LEU A 12 0.22 -5.67 24.83
C LEU A 12 1.29 -4.85 25.54
N LEU A 13 1.95 -3.93 24.83
CA LEU A 13 3.05 -3.13 25.35
C LEU A 13 2.59 -2.20 26.49
N PHE A 14 1.45 -1.55 26.30
CA PHE A 14 0.90 -0.58 27.25
C PHE A 14 -0.15 -1.18 28.20
N CYS A 15 -0.26 -2.50 28.25
CA CYS A 15 -1.14 -3.23 29.17
C CYS A 15 -2.63 -2.84 29.10
N VAL A 16 -3.11 -2.34 27.98
CA VAL A 16 -4.52 -2.02 27.76
C VAL A 16 -5.30 -3.31 27.55
N CYS A 17 -6.34 -3.54 28.34
CA CYS A 17 -7.14 -4.75 28.28
C CYS A 17 -7.86 -4.91 26.93
N GLY A 18 -7.62 -6.04 26.27
CA GLY A 18 -8.36 -6.54 25.13
C GLY A 18 -8.95 -7.93 25.44
N ASN A 19 -9.47 -8.64 24.45
CA ASN A 19 -9.88 -10.04 24.59
C ASN A 19 -8.63 -10.92 24.73
N LYS A 20 -8.21 -11.16 25.96
CA LYS A 20 -7.00 -11.95 26.26
C LYS A 20 -7.33 -13.37 26.62
N VAL A 21 -6.70 -14.31 25.94
CA VAL A 21 -6.60 -15.71 26.35
C VAL A 21 -5.17 -15.97 26.75
N ASN A 22 -4.94 -16.50 27.96
CA ASN A 22 -3.61 -16.72 28.53
C ASN A 22 -2.69 -15.45 28.55
N GLY A 23 -3.28 -14.25 28.67
CA GLY A 23 -2.53 -12.99 28.71
C GLY A 23 -2.14 -12.40 27.35
N GLN A 24 -2.53 -13.05 26.25
CA GLN A 24 -2.28 -12.60 24.87
C GLN A 24 -3.60 -12.39 24.14
N GLU A 25 -3.63 -11.47 23.18
CA GLU A 25 -4.74 -11.32 22.27
C GLU A 25 -4.65 -12.36 21.16
N GLU A 26 -5.76 -13.06 20.89
CA GLU A 26 -5.87 -14.00 19.75
C GLU A 26 -6.55 -13.33 18.55
N ALA A 27 -7.34 -12.29 18.78
CA ALA A 27 -7.98 -11.52 17.73
C ALA A 27 -8.29 -10.10 18.19
N VAL A 28 -8.28 -9.16 17.28
CA VAL A 28 -8.66 -7.76 17.50
C VAL A 28 -9.85 -7.36 16.64
N ASN A 29 -10.71 -6.51 17.19
CA ASN A 29 -11.79 -5.89 16.44
C ASN A 29 -11.30 -4.57 15.84
N LEU A 30 -11.36 -4.47 14.51
CA LEU A 30 -11.03 -3.27 13.77
C LEU A 30 -12.28 -2.61 13.21
N ARG A 31 -12.32 -1.29 13.28
CA ARG A 31 -13.27 -0.48 12.52
C ARG A 31 -12.65 -0.15 11.17
N LEU A 32 -13.35 -0.51 10.10
CA LEU A 32 -12.92 -0.24 8.73
C LEU A 32 -13.35 1.17 8.29
N PRO A 33 -12.72 1.74 7.25
CA PRO A 33 -13.07 3.08 6.73
C PRO A 33 -14.56 3.24 6.38
N GLY A 34 -15.20 2.16 5.91
CA GLY A 34 -16.65 2.12 5.64
C GLY A 34 -17.56 2.03 6.86
N GLY A 35 -16.98 2.05 8.09
CA GLY A 35 -17.73 1.99 9.35
C GLY A 35 -18.09 0.59 9.84
N SER A 36 -17.91 -0.44 9.04
CA SER A 36 -18.09 -1.85 9.45
C SER A 36 -16.99 -2.27 10.43
N GLN A 37 -17.28 -3.31 11.23
CA GLN A 37 -16.30 -3.91 12.13
C GLN A 37 -15.88 -5.28 11.61
N MET A 38 -14.62 -5.59 11.79
CA MET A 38 -14.02 -6.87 11.40
C MET A 38 -13.17 -7.42 12.54
N GLN A 39 -13.35 -8.68 12.88
CA GLN A 39 -12.48 -9.39 13.80
C GLN A 39 -11.33 -10.01 13.01
N VAL A 40 -10.09 -9.70 13.42
CA VAL A 40 -8.86 -10.16 12.73
C VAL A 40 -8.02 -10.98 13.69
N PRO A 41 -7.73 -12.27 13.37
CA PRO A 41 -6.81 -13.08 14.14
C PRO A 41 -5.42 -12.46 14.16
N VAL A 42 -4.79 -12.44 15.33
CA VAL A 42 -3.43 -11.92 15.54
C VAL A 42 -2.58 -12.93 16.29
N PHE A 43 -1.29 -12.94 16.02
CA PHE A 43 -0.33 -13.89 16.60
C PHE A 43 0.85 -13.13 17.17
N LEU A 44 1.18 -13.39 18.43
CA LEU A 44 2.34 -12.78 19.07
C LEU A 44 3.64 -13.30 18.42
N SER A 45 4.51 -12.36 18.09
CA SER A 45 5.86 -12.63 17.56
C SER A 45 6.93 -12.44 18.63
N GLU A 46 6.95 -11.25 19.24
CA GLU A 46 7.97 -10.86 20.21
C GLU A 46 7.40 -9.90 21.26
N ARG A 47 7.99 -9.92 22.45
CA ARG A 47 7.73 -8.96 23.53
C ARG A 47 8.98 -8.74 24.38
N THR A 48 9.29 -7.47 24.62
CA THR A 48 10.25 -6.99 25.61
C THR A 48 9.58 -5.92 26.49
N ASP A 49 10.33 -5.25 27.35
CA ASP A 49 9.80 -4.19 28.20
C ASP A 49 9.48 -2.91 27.39
N ASP A 50 10.17 -2.67 26.27
CA ASP A 50 10.06 -1.49 25.43
C ASP A 50 9.49 -1.77 24.02
N PHE A 51 9.21 -3.05 23.71
CA PHE A 51 8.78 -3.49 22.39
C PHE A 51 7.77 -4.63 22.44
N ALA A 52 6.78 -4.57 21.58
CA ALA A 52 5.91 -5.70 21.30
C ALA A 52 5.61 -5.79 19.82
N GLU A 53 5.53 -7.02 19.29
CA GLU A 53 5.23 -7.29 17.90
C GLU A 53 4.22 -8.42 17.75
N TYR A 54 3.18 -8.17 16.96
CA TYR A 54 2.24 -9.17 16.47
C TYR A 54 2.32 -9.28 14.96
N TYR A 55 1.82 -10.39 14.44
CA TYR A 55 1.58 -10.54 13.00
C TYR A 55 0.16 -11.04 12.70
N VAL A 56 -0.24 -10.81 11.48
CA VAL A 56 -1.47 -11.32 10.87
C VAL A 56 -1.08 -12.14 9.65
N VAL A 57 -1.71 -13.29 9.46
CA VAL A 57 -1.61 -14.04 8.20
C VAL A 57 -2.64 -13.45 7.25
N LYS A 58 -2.18 -12.92 6.10
CA LYS A 58 -3.09 -12.34 5.12
C LYS A 58 -3.95 -13.41 4.50
N ASP A 59 -5.25 -13.20 4.53
CA ASP A 59 -6.24 -14.00 3.82
C ASP A 59 -6.80 -13.14 2.67
N SER A 60 -6.60 -13.60 1.45
CA SER A 60 -7.07 -12.94 0.24
C SER A 60 -8.36 -13.57 -0.30
N GLY A 61 -8.94 -14.52 0.42
CA GLY A 61 -10.11 -15.25 -0.05
C GLY A 61 -9.83 -15.97 -1.38
N ASP A 62 -10.74 -15.81 -2.34
CA ASP A 62 -10.62 -16.42 -3.68
C ASP A 62 -9.78 -15.58 -4.66
N ASP A 63 -9.21 -14.43 -4.22
CA ASP A 63 -8.35 -13.63 -5.07
C ASP A 63 -6.98 -14.30 -5.27
N PRO A 64 -6.49 -14.44 -6.50
CA PRO A 64 -5.15 -14.96 -6.82
C PRO A 64 -4.02 -13.98 -6.46
N ASP A 65 -4.14 -13.30 -5.33
CA ASP A 65 -3.15 -12.36 -4.82
C ASP A 65 -1.84 -13.08 -4.44
N VAL A 66 -0.73 -12.65 -5.00
CA VAL A 66 0.60 -13.21 -4.73
C VAL A 66 1.02 -13.06 -3.27
N THR A 67 0.38 -12.17 -2.51
CA THR A 67 0.64 -11.94 -1.09
C THR A 67 -0.29 -12.75 -0.17
N ASN A 68 -1.11 -13.66 -0.72
CA ASN A 68 -1.94 -14.55 0.08
C ASN A 68 -1.06 -15.39 1.01
N HIS A 69 -1.50 -15.56 2.25
CA HIS A 69 -0.77 -16.22 3.35
C HIS A 69 0.54 -15.54 3.79
N ALA A 70 0.89 -14.38 3.25
CA ALA A 70 2.02 -13.61 3.75
C ALA A 70 1.77 -13.21 5.22
N LYS A 71 2.81 -13.33 6.05
CA LYS A 71 2.79 -12.85 7.43
C LYS A 71 3.12 -11.37 7.44
N ILE A 72 2.21 -10.56 7.94
CA ILE A 72 2.35 -9.11 8.01
C ILE A 72 2.53 -8.74 9.46
N TYR A 73 3.71 -8.30 9.81
CA TYR A 73 4.11 -7.93 11.16
C TYR A 73 3.92 -6.42 11.37
N ALA A 74 3.56 -6.07 12.58
CA ALA A 74 3.66 -4.69 13.04
C ALA A 74 4.14 -4.67 14.50
N GLY A 75 5.24 -3.96 14.73
CA GLY A 75 5.83 -3.75 16.04
C GLY A 75 5.52 -2.36 16.56
N VAL A 76 5.48 -2.24 17.87
CA VAL A 76 5.35 -0.95 18.59
C VAL A 76 6.46 -0.87 19.62
N ARG A 77 7.26 0.20 19.54
CA ARG A 77 8.44 0.42 20.39
C ARG A 77 8.38 1.77 21.09
N ILE A 78 8.73 1.79 22.37
CA ILE A 78 8.99 3.03 23.11
C ILE A 78 10.36 3.55 22.70
N LEU A 79 10.42 4.80 22.25
CA LEU A 79 11.68 5.43 21.84
C LEU A 79 12.32 6.15 23.02
N PRO A 80 13.64 6.00 23.22
CA PRO A 80 14.40 6.87 24.12
C PRO A 80 14.23 8.34 23.73
N ASP A 81 14.25 9.24 24.70
CA ASP A 81 14.08 10.69 24.48
C ASP A 81 15.11 11.29 23.53
N GLU A 82 16.32 10.74 23.56
CA GLU A 82 17.46 11.19 22.73
C GLU A 82 17.37 10.71 21.26
N THR A 83 16.42 9.81 20.93
CA THR A 83 16.29 9.28 19.56
C THR A 83 15.78 10.35 18.63
N GLU A 84 16.56 10.73 17.63
CA GLU A 84 16.10 11.63 16.57
C GLU A 84 15.16 10.90 15.59
N ALA A 85 14.05 11.55 15.23
CA ALA A 85 13.16 11.02 14.22
C ALA A 85 13.86 11.06 12.85
N GLN A 86 13.85 9.93 12.14
CA GLN A 86 14.44 9.85 10.81
C GLN A 86 13.57 10.57 9.79
N LYS A 87 14.19 11.13 8.75
CA LYS A 87 13.50 11.95 7.73
C LYS A 87 12.48 11.17 6.90
N ASP A 88 12.65 9.85 6.82
CA ASP A 88 11.78 8.93 6.08
C ASP A 88 10.64 8.36 6.93
N TRP A 89 10.61 8.65 8.24
CA TRP A 89 9.50 8.27 9.09
C TRP A 89 8.28 9.16 8.85
N PHE A 90 7.10 8.54 8.86
CA PHE A 90 5.85 9.27 8.93
C PHE A 90 5.61 9.72 10.38
N CYS A 91 5.12 10.94 10.53
CA CYS A 91 4.72 11.50 11.81
C CYS A 91 3.20 11.58 11.87
N ASP A 92 2.62 11.24 13.02
CA ASP A 92 1.19 11.48 13.25
C ASP A 92 0.92 12.97 13.39
N GLU A 93 -0.10 13.47 12.69
CA GLU A 93 -0.48 14.89 12.71
C GLU A 93 -1.17 15.29 14.01
N GLU A 94 -1.85 14.35 14.67
CA GLU A 94 -2.64 14.60 15.88
C GLU A 94 -1.86 14.33 17.17
N ARG A 95 -0.80 13.50 17.13
CA ARG A 95 0.03 13.18 18.27
C ARG A 95 1.51 13.30 17.96
N LYS A 96 2.13 14.36 18.44
CA LYS A 96 3.59 14.51 18.35
C LYS A 96 4.30 13.35 19.07
N GLY A 97 5.37 12.84 18.47
CA GLY A 97 6.13 11.72 19.02
C GLY A 97 5.58 10.33 18.67
N LEU A 98 4.54 10.24 17.85
CA LEU A 98 4.09 8.97 17.26
C LEU A 98 4.57 8.89 15.82
N TYR A 99 5.35 7.85 15.51
CA TYR A 99 5.99 7.65 14.23
C TYR A 99 5.62 6.31 13.63
N LEU A 100 5.74 6.21 12.31
CA LEU A 100 5.53 4.97 11.54
C LEU A 100 6.60 4.85 10.46
N THR A 101 7.14 3.65 10.28
CA THR A 101 8.01 3.33 9.14
C THR A 101 7.77 1.90 8.65
N GLY A 102 8.29 1.59 7.46
CA GLY A 102 8.39 0.24 6.94
C GLY A 102 9.82 -0.29 7.12
N GLU A 103 9.93 -1.57 7.42
CA GLU A 103 11.20 -2.30 7.54
C GLU A 103 11.29 -3.39 6.46
N GLU A 104 11.86 -4.54 6.77
CA GLU A 104 12.06 -5.68 5.88
C GLU A 104 10.83 -5.97 5.02
N GLY A 105 11.03 -6.07 3.69
CA GLY A 105 10.00 -6.44 2.74
C GLY A 105 8.94 -5.36 2.47
N ILE A 106 9.06 -4.17 3.07
CA ILE A 106 8.29 -2.98 2.69
C ILE A 106 9.12 -2.14 1.73
N GLY A 107 8.58 -1.89 0.55
CA GLY A 107 9.26 -1.12 -0.49
C GLY A 107 9.45 0.35 -0.14
N ARG A 108 10.44 0.97 -0.77
CA ARG A 108 10.72 2.40 -0.67
C ARG A 108 10.37 3.10 -1.98
N VAL A 109 9.76 4.25 -1.86
CA VAL A 109 9.42 5.11 -3.01
C VAL A 109 10.69 5.75 -3.56
N THR A 110 10.93 5.59 -4.87
CA THR A 110 12.11 6.12 -5.55
C THR A 110 11.79 7.19 -6.61
N ARG A 111 10.51 7.40 -6.91
CA ARG A 111 10.05 8.35 -7.93
C ARG A 111 8.95 9.24 -7.37
N GLU A 112 8.84 10.43 -7.89
CA GLU A 112 7.72 11.34 -7.61
C GLU A 112 6.42 10.83 -8.25
N GLY A 113 5.28 11.36 -7.80
CA GLY A 113 3.95 11.01 -8.31
C GLY A 113 3.21 9.99 -7.45
N LEU A 114 3.80 9.49 -6.37
CA LEU A 114 3.10 8.76 -5.30
C LEU A 114 2.71 9.72 -4.17
N PRO A 115 1.75 9.36 -3.30
CA PRO A 115 1.42 10.16 -2.12
C PRO A 115 2.57 10.24 -1.11
N GLU A 116 3.46 9.23 -1.10
CA GLU A 116 4.64 9.15 -0.27
C GLU A 116 5.80 9.90 -0.95
N LYS A 117 6.64 10.55 -0.13
CA LYS A 117 7.84 11.20 -0.64
C LYS A 117 8.92 10.17 -0.99
N THR A 118 9.78 10.53 -1.91
CA THR A 118 10.98 9.73 -2.24
C THR A 118 11.78 9.41 -0.97
N GLY A 119 12.13 8.14 -0.80
CA GLY A 119 12.82 7.59 0.37
C GLY A 119 11.88 7.03 1.43
N GLN A 120 10.62 7.44 1.49
CA GLN A 120 9.67 6.92 2.46
C GLN A 120 9.22 5.49 2.13
N ALA A 121 8.77 4.77 3.16
CA ALA A 121 8.15 3.47 2.99
C ALA A 121 6.86 3.58 2.18
N ALA A 122 6.61 2.60 1.31
CA ALA A 122 5.41 2.56 0.48
C ALA A 122 4.18 2.14 1.31
N ILE A 123 3.78 2.99 2.26
CA ILE A 123 2.59 2.82 3.09
C ILE A 123 1.60 3.94 2.75
N ASN A 124 0.54 3.58 2.03
CA ASN A 124 -0.42 4.55 1.51
C ASN A 124 -1.16 5.32 2.62
N PRO A 125 -1.73 6.50 2.32
CA PRO A 125 -2.36 7.37 3.32
C PRO A 125 -3.45 6.69 4.15
N VAL A 126 -4.32 5.89 3.53
CA VAL A 126 -5.43 5.24 4.24
C VAL A 126 -4.94 4.22 5.28
N PRO A 127 -4.13 3.19 4.93
CA PRO A 127 -3.60 2.28 5.93
C PRO A 127 -2.74 3.00 6.98
N ARG A 128 -1.97 4.01 6.59
CA ARG A 128 -1.19 4.83 7.52
C ARG A 128 -2.07 5.53 8.57
N LYS A 129 -3.15 6.17 8.12
CA LYS A 129 -4.14 6.80 9.00
C LYS A 129 -4.78 5.79 9.95
N MET A 130 -5.21 4.64 9.44
CA MET A 130 -5.80 3.58 10.27
C MET A 130 -4.84 3.05 11.34
N ILE A 131 -3.55 2.90 11.02
CA ILE A 131 -2.52 2.45 11.97
C ILE A 131 -2.35 3.51 13.06
N PHE A 132 -2.18 4.79 12.69
CA PHE A 132 -2.04 5.86 13.65
C PHE A 132 -3.26 6.00 14.56
N GLU A 133 -4.46 6.00 14.03
CA GLU A 133 -5.70 6.08 14.82
C GLU A 133 -5.80 4.95 15.84
N ALA A 134 -5.55 3.70 15.40
CA ALA A 134 -5.66 2.53 16.27
C ALA A 134 -4.63 2.58 17.43
N VAL A 135 -3.39 2.92 17.15
CA VAL A 135 -2.35 3.02 18.19
C VAL A 135 -2.57 4.23 19.10
N ARG A 136 -2.94 5.38 18.54
CA ARG A 136 -3.22 6.60 19.29
C ARG A 136 -4.34 6.42 20.32
N GLU A 137 -5.40 5.68 19.99
CA GLU A 137 -6.44 5.32 20.95
C GLU A 137 -5.87 4.55 22.14
N VAL A 138 -5.01 3.58 21.90
CA VAL A 138 -4.37 2.80 22.97
C VAL A 138 -3.49 3.68 23.83
N LEU A 139 -2.65 4.53 23.23
CA LEU A 139 -1.77 5.45 23.95
C LEU A 139 -2.57 6.43 24.82
N LYS A 140 -3.71 6.91 24.32
CA LYS A 140 -4.62 7.78 25.08
C LYS A 140 -5.26 7.04 26.26
N LEU A 141 -5.71 5.80 26.07
CA LEU A 141 -6.31 4.99 27.14
C LEU A 141 -5.32 4.62 28.23
N ALA A 142 -4.04 4.44 27.88
CA ALA A 142 -2.96 4.11 28.81
C ALA A 142 -2.26 5.35 29.41
N ASP A 143 -2.71 6.56 29.05
CA ASP A 143 -2.09 7.84 29.45
C ASP A 143 -0.57 7.89 29.15
N VAL A 144 -0.19 7.39 27.98
CA VAL A 144 1.21 7.30 27.53
C VAL A 144 1.67 8.65 27.00
N SER A 145 2.76 9.18 27.57
CA SER A 145 3.41 10.42 27.10
C SER A 145 4.64 10.17 26.24
N GLU A 146 5.22 9.00 26.31
CA GLU A 146 6.45 8.58 25.64
C GLU A 146 6.33 8.66 24.13
N ARG A 147 7.49 8.81 23.49
CA ARG A 147 7.61 8.73 22.03
C ARG A 147 7.54 7.28 21.59
N VAL A 148 6.81 7.03 20.53
CA VAL A 148 6.51 5.66 20.05
C VAL A 148 6.79 5.54 18.56
N LEU A 149 7.46 4.47 18.19
CA LEU A 149 7.67 4.07 16.80
C LEU A 149 6.85 2.82 16.50
N ILE A 150 6.08 2.90 15.42
CA ILE A 150 5.39 1.76 14.82
C ILE A 150 6.23 1.30 13.62
N THR A 151 6.51 0.01 13.54
CA THR A 151 7.19 -0.60 12.38
C THR A 151 6.28 -1.59 11.70
N VAL A 152 6.37 -1.68 10.38
CA VAL A 152 5.65 -2.68 9.59
C VAL A 152 6.67 -3.45 8.76
N ARG A 153 6.61 -4.79 8.78
CA ARG A 153 7.49 -5.63 7.97
C ARG A 153 6.74 -6.84 7.40
N ILE A 154 7.22 -7.31 6.26
CA ILE A 154 6.69 -8.49 5.56
C ILE A 154 7.88 -9.32 5.10
N PRO A 155 8.39 -10.23 5.93
CA PRO A 155 9.50 -11.11 5.56
C PRO A 155 9.25 -11.81 4.22
N GLY A 156 10.22 -11.81 3.32
CA GLY A 156 10.07 -12.29 1.95
C GLY A 156 9.31 -11.34 1.02
N GLY A 157 8.93 -10.14 1.49
CA GLY A 157 8.18 -9.17 0.70
C GLY A 157 8.94 -8.63 -0.51
N GLU A 158 10.26 -8.64 -0.50
CA GLU A 158 11.09 -8.27 -1.65
C GLU A 158 10.89 -9.25 -2.82
N GLU A 159 10.95 -10.55 -2.55
CA GLU A 159 10.73 -11.60 -3.57
C GLU A 159 9.28 -11.56 -4.11
N LEU A 160 8.31 -11.35 -3.22
CA LEU A 160 6.91 -11.21 -3.62
C LEU A 160 6.70 -9.97 -4.49
N ALA A 161 7.39 -8.87 -4.22
CA ALA A 161 7.28 -7.62 -4.98
C ALA A 161 7.70 -7.76 -6.45
N GLU A 162 8.63 -8.66 -6.77
CA GLU A 162 9.03 -8.95 -8.15
C GLU A 162 7.84 -9.45 -9.02
N ARG A 163 6.82 -10.00 -8.40
CA ARG A 163 5.60 -10.50 -9.05
C ARG A 163 4.45 -9.49 -9.06
N THR A 164 4.72 -8.27 -8.59
CA THR A 164 3.74 -7.18 -8.52
C THR A 164 4.11 -6.02 -9.46
N PHE A 165 3.26 -5.00 -9.51
CA PHE A 165 3.54 -3.78 -10.28
C PHE A 165 4.45 -2.78 -9.55
N ASN A 166 4.88 -3.05 -8.33
CA ASN A 166 5.62 -2.11 -7.48
C ASN A 166 6.85 -1.52 -8.18
N ARG A 167 7.66 -2.36 -8.85
CA ARG A 167 8.85 -1.91 -9.55
C ARG A 167 8.55 -0.91 -10.67
N LYS A 168 7.44 -1.09 -11.39
CA LYS A 168 6.99 -0.14 -12.43
C LYS A 168 6.60 1.20 -11.82
N LEU A 169 6.00 1.18 -10.64
CA LEU A 169 5.62 2.36 -9.88
C LEU A 169 6.79 3.01 -9.13
N GLY A 170 8.03 2.53 -9.34
CA GLY A 170 9.19 3.06 -8.64
C GLY A 170 9.23 2.74 -7.15
N ILE A 171 8.60 1.65 -6.74
CA ILE A 171 8.68 1.10 -5.40
C ILE A 171 9.67 -0.06 -5.43
N ILE A 172 10.77 0.06 -4.70
CA ILE A 172 11.89 -0.89 -4.72
C ILE A 172 12.12 -1.48 -3.32
N GLY A 173 12.61 -2.72 -3.27
CA GLY A 173 13.01 -3.41 -2.04
C GLY A 173 11.86 -4.02 -1.26
N GLY A 174 10.64 -4.09 -1.81
CA GLY A 174 9.54 -4.75 -1.14
C GLY A 174 8.15 -4.40 -1.67
N LEU A 175 7.16 -4.82 -0.90
CA LEU A 175 5.75 -4.59 -1.17
C LEU A 175 5.30 -3.20 -0.73
N SER A 176 4.22 -2.72 -1.32
CA SER A 176 3.48 -1.56 -0.83
C SER A 176 2.31 -1.99 0.06
N VAL A 177 2.07 -1.21 1.11
CA VAL A 177 0.89 -1.37 1.97
C VAL A 177 -0.22 -0.50 1.39
N LEU A 178 -1.13 -1.15 0.69
CA LEU A 178 -2.26 -0.52 0.00
C LEU A 178 -3.57 -0.84 0.74
N GLY A 179 -4.62 -0.15 0.36
CA GLY A 179 -6.00 -0.44 0.72
C GLY A 179 -6.78 0.84 0.94
N THR A 180 -7.97 0.94 0.35
CA THR A 180 -8.90 2.05 0.52
C THR A 180 -10.06 1.69 1.43
N THR A 181 -10.47 0.43 1.43
CA THR A 181 -11.62 -0.08 2.17
C THR A 181 -11.21 -0.92 3.40
N GLY A 182 -9.96 -1.42 3.42
CA GLY A 182 -9.47 -2.37 4.43
C GLY A 182 -9.84 -3.83 4.14
N ILE A 183 -10.65 -4.07 3.11
CA ILE A 183 -11.02 -5.39 2.58
C ILE A 183 -10.49 -5.49 1.16
N LEU A 184 -9.98 -6.67 0.81
CA LEU A 184 -9.62 -6.97 -0.56
C LEU A 184 -10.91 -7.28 -1.35
N GLU A 185 -11.18 -6.51 -2.39
CA GLU A 185 -12.24 -6.80 -3.34
C GLU A 185 -11.60 -7.39 -4.59
N PRO A 186 -11.75 -8.71 -4.82
CA PRO A 186 -11.14 -9.37 -5.96
C PRO A 186 -11.54 -8.70 -7.27
N MET A 187 -10.57 -8.47 -8.16
CA MET A 187 -10.80 -7.91 -9.51
C MET A 187 -11.59 -6.59 -9.50
N SER A 188 -11.44 -5.76 -8.48
CA SER A 188 -12.11 -4.47 -8.37
C SER A 188 -11.74 -3.58 -9.58
N GLU A 189 -12.76 -3.15 -10.33
CA GLU A 189 -12.60 -2.19 -11.44
C GLU A 189 -11.90 -0.93 -10.97
N LYS A 190 -12.27 -0.46 -9.77
CA LYS A 190 -11.64 0.68 -9.14
C LYS A 190 -10.14 0.50 -8.94
N ALA A 191 -9.68 -0.67 -8.51
CA ALA A 191 -8.25 -0.92 -8.32
C ALA A 191 -7.47 -0.86 -9.64
N ILE A 192 -8.07 -1.28 -10.75
CA ILE A 192 -7.47 -1.16 -12.09
C ILE A 192 -7.36 0.31 -12.49
N VAL A 193 -8.44 1.09 -12.33
CA VAL A 193 -8.45 2.53 -12.65
C VAL A 193 -7.47 3.30 -11.75
N ASP A 194 -7.44 3.02 -10.45
CA ASP A 194 -6.49 3.64 -9.50
C ASP A 194 -5.03 3.35 -9.89
N THR A 195 -4.75 2.15 -10.43
CA THR A 195 -3.41 1.80 -10.94
C THR A 195 -3.07 2.61 -12.20
N ILE A 196 -4.00 2.70 -13.15
CA ILE A 196 -3.86 3.51 -14.37
C ILE A 196 -3.61 4.98 -14.00
N GLU A 197 -4.40 5.52 -13.10
CA GLU A 197 -4.24 6.90 -12.61
C GLU A 197 -2.84 7.12 -12.02
N THR A 198 -2.37 6.18 -11.21
CA THR A 198 -1.05 6.26 -10.59
C THR A 198 0.06 6.28 -11.64
N GLU A 199 -0.01 5.43 -12.68
CA GLU A 199 0.96 5.41 -13.78
C GLU A 199 0.95 6.74 -14.56
N ILE A 200 -0.22 7.28 -14.88
CA ILE A 200 -0.35 8.57 -15.59
C ILE A 200 0.20 9.71 -14.76
N ARG A 201 -0.14 9.77 -13.48
CA ARG A 201 0.34 10.78 -12.55
C ARG A 201 1.86 10.80 -12.43
N GLN A 202 2.49 9.63 -12.36
CA GLN A 202 3.96 9.52 -12.33
C GLN A 202 4.61 10.05 -13.60
N ARG A 203 4.04 9.77 -14.76
CA ARG A 203 4.54 10.29 -16.05
C ARG A 203 4.39 11.81 -16.12
N ALA A 204 3.25 12.33 -15.69
CA ALA A 204 3.03 13.76 -15.61
C ALA A 204 4.03 14.44 -14.68
N ALA A 205 4.31 13.85 -13.50
CA ALA A 205 5.32 14.34 -12.56
C ALA A 205 6.74 14.29 -13.13
N ALA A 206 7.03 13.32 -14.01
CA ALA A 206 8.28 13.23 -14.76
C ALA A 206 8.37 14.24 -15.94
N GLY A 207 7.32 15.04 -16.17
CA GLY A 207 7.25 16.02 -17.26
C GLY A 207 6.88 15.44 -18.62
N GLU A 208 6.45 14.17 -18.68
CA GLU A 208 5.98 13.56 -19.92
C GLU A 208 4.68 14.22 -20.39
N LYS A 209 4.56 14.44 -21.69
CA LYS A 209 3.38 15.04 -22.34
C LYS A 209 2.72 14.12 -23.34
N ASN A 210 3.39 13.02 -23.68
CA ASN A 210 2.91 12.05 -24.65
C ASN A 210 2.68 10.71 -23.95
N LEU A 211 1.56 10.06 -24.24
CA LEU A 211 1.17 8.81 -23.61
C LEU A 211 0.95 7.72 -24.65
N LEU A 212 1.58 6.57 -24.44
CA LEU A 212 1.30 5.35 -25.19
C LEU A 212 0.29 4.52 -24.38
N LEU A 213 -0.91 4.31 -24.91
CA LEU A 213 -1.96 3.49 -24.32
C LEU A 213 -2.12 2.16 -25.02
N THR A 214 -2.29 1.11 -24.24
CA THR A 214 -2.55 -0.23 -24.79
C THR A 214 -3.63 -0.96 -23.98
N PRO A 215 -4.69 -1.50 -24.64
CA PRO A 215 -5.72 -2.28 -23.96
C PRO A 215 -5.24 -3.67 -23.50
N GLY A 216 -4.01 -4.05 -23.81
CA GLY A 216 -3.43 -5.34 -23.45
C GLY A 216 -2.04 -5.54 -24.04
N ASN A 217 -1.53 -6.76 -23.95
CA ASN A 217 -0.17 -7.10 -24.40
C ASN A 217 -0.07 -7.43 -25.90
N TYR A 218 -1.18 -7.38 -26.64
CA TYR A 218 -1.23 -7.67 -28.06
C TYR A 218 -0.63 -6.50 -28.84
N GLY A 219 0.27 -6.80 -29.77
CA GLY A 219 0.93 -5.79 -30.60
C GLY A 219 2.36 -5.44 -30.20
N ARG A 220 2.92 -6.11 -29.16
CA ARG A 220 4.30 -5.86 -28.71
C ARG A 220 5.30 -5.96 -29.88
N GLY A 221 5.20 -7.02 -30.70
CA GLY A 221 6.04 -7.17 -31.88
C GLY A 221 5.84 -6.03 -32.89
N TYR A 222 4.59 -5.69 -33.21
CA TYR A 222 4.26 -4.60 -34.13
C TYR A 222 4.78 -3.24 -33.65
N VAL A 223 4.56 -2.90 -32.38
CA VAL A 223 4.99 -1.62 -31.82
C VAL A 223 6.52 -1.51 -31.80
N SER A 224 7.21 -2.58 -31.41
CA SER A 224 8.67 -2.62 -31.40
C SER A 224 9.27 -2.57 -32.82
N GLU A 225 8.73 -3.35 -33.75
CA GLU A 225 9.28 -3.52 -35.10
C GLU A 225 8.95 -2.35 -36.02
N TYR A 226 7.68 -1.88 -35.99
CA TYR A 226 7.21 -0.88 -36.98
C TYR A 226 7.16 0.54 -36.41
N LEU A 227 6.91 0.71 -35.10
CA LEU A 227 6.83 2.04 -34.50
C LEU A 227 8.11 2.40 -33.72
N GLN A 228 9.02 1.47 -33.51
CA GLN A 228 10.25 1.64 -32.74
C GLN A 228 9.98 2.20 -31.32
N LEU A 229 8.83 1.83 -30.74
CA LEU A 229 8.43 2.23 -29.42
C LEU A 229 8.53 1.05 -28.45
N ASP A 230 8.88 1.36 -27.19
CA ASP A 230 8.92 0.37 -26.13
C ASP A 230 7.51 0.18 -25.52
N MET A 231 6.96 -1.03 -25.65
CA MET A 231 5.67 -1.38 -25.02
C MET A 231 5.72 -1.41 -23.49
N ASP A 232 6.89 -1.57 -22.91
CA ASP A 232 7.03 -1.52 -21.44
C ASP A 232 6.85 -0.10 -20.90
N SER A 233 6.99 0.90 -21.79
CA SER A 233 6.64 2.29 -21.52
C SER A 233 5.15 2.60 -21.69
N SER A 234 4.30 1.63 -22.08
CA SER A 234 2.86 1.88 -22.26
C SER A 234 2.08 1.80 -20.94
N VAL A 235 1.05 2.64 -20.82
CA VAL A 235 0.01 2.48 -19.81
C VAL A 235 -1.01 1.47 -20.29
N LYS A 236 -1.24 0.44 -19.48
CA LYS A 236 -2.19 -0.63 -19.80
C LYS A 236 -3.57 -0.27 -19.31
N CYS A 237 -4.46 0.12 -20.22
CA CYS A 237 -5.80 0.61 -19.87
C CYS A 237 -6.89 -0.47 -19.84
N SER A 238 -6.60 -1.74 -20.18
CA SER A 238 -7.60 -2.82 -20.22
C SER A 238 -8.84 -2.42 -21.05
N ASN A 239 -10.03 -2.47 -20.45
CA ASN A 239 -11.28 -2.01 -21.07
C ASN A 239 -11.65 -0.58 -20.67
N TYR A 240 -10.84 0.09 -19.83
CA TYR A 240 -11.09 1.44 -19.25
C TYR A 240 -10.44 2.54 -20.10
N ILE A 241 -10.65 2.47 -21.43
CA ILE A 241 -10.01 3.41 -22.37
C ILE A 241 -10.54 4.82 -22.18
N GLY A 242 -11.84 4.97 -21.99
CA GLY A 242 -12.48 6.27 -21.75
C GLY A 242 -11.96 6.94 -20.49
N GLU A 243 -12.04 6.25 -19.37
CA GLU A 243 -11.55 6.72 -18.06
C GLU A 243 -10.04 7.05 -18.13
N THR A 244 -9.28 6.24 -18.85
CA THR A 244 -7.83 6.48 -19.03
C THR A 244 -7.56 7.76 -19.81
N ILE A 245 -8.34 8.06 -20.83
CA ILE A 245 -8.22 9.31 -21.60
C ILE A 245 -8.59 10.50 -20.72
N ASP A 246 -9.69 10.42 -19.97
CA ASP A 246 -10.12 11.47 -19.06
C ASP A 246 -9.06 11.76 -17.99
N LEU A 247 -8.47 10.73 -17.41
CA LEU A 247 -7.34 10.84 -16.48
C LEU A 247 -6.13 11.50 -17.17
N ALA A 248 -5.77 11.06 -18.37
CA ALA A 248 -4.63 11.63 -19.11
C ALA A 248 -4.84 13.13 -19.36
N VAL A 249 -6.02 13.54 -19.74
CA VAL A 249 -6.38 14.97 -19.93
C VAL A 249 -6.27 15.73 -18.60
N SER A 250 -6.81 15.17 -17.51
CA SER A 250 -6.78 15.82 -16.18
C SER A 250 -5.36 16.04 -15.67
N TYR A 251 -4.42 15.15 -16.01
CA TYR A 251 -3.00 15.28 -15.68
C TYR A 251 -2.17 16.05 -16.72
N GLY A 252 -2.82 16.65 -17.72
CA GLY A 252 -2.18 17.54 -18.68
C GLY A 252 -1.35 16.85 -19.76
N MET A 253 -1.71 15.61 -20.13
CA MET A 253 -1.17 14.94 -21.31
C MET A 253 -1.65 15.62 -22.59
N GLU A 254 -0.76 15.86 -23.54
CA GLU A 254 -1.06 16.59 -24.76
C GLU A 254 -1.33 15.68 -25.95
N ARG A 255 -0.74 14.49 -25.96
CA ARG A 255 -0.86 13.52 -27.05
C ARG A 255 -1.01 12.11 -26.51
N ILE A 256 -1.90 11.37 -27.15
CA ILE A 256 -2.15 9.96 -26.81
C ILE A 256 -2.03 9.14 -28.10
N LEU A 257 -1.19 8.11 -28.05
CA LEU A 257 -1.12 7.07 -29.06
C LEU A 257 -1.77 5.80 -28.52
N LEU A 258 -2.94 5.44 -29.05
CA LEU A 258 -3.63 4.20 -28.67
C LEU A 258 -3.24 3.09 -29.64
N VAL A 259 -2.63 2.02 -29.14
CA VAL A 259 -2.23 0.85 -29.91
C VAL A 259 -2.90 -0.40 -29.34
N GLY A 260 -3.67 -1.08 -30.15
CA GLY A 260 -4.40 -2.26 -29.71
C GLY A 260 -4.82 -3.18 -30.85
N ASN A 261 -5.23 -4.38 -30.50
CA ASN A 261 -5.83 -5.33 -31.44
C ASN A 261 -7.23 -4.83 -31.85
N ILE A 262 -7.59 -5.05 -33.11
CA ILE A 262 -8.90 -4.63 -33.65
C ILE A 262 -10.07 -5.16 -32.83
N GLY A 263 -9.98 -6.39 -32.27
CA GLY A 263 -11.01 -6.96 -31.42
C GLY A 263 -11.21 -6.24 -30.10
N LYS A 264 -10.20 -5.47 -29.63
CA LYS A 264 -10.33 -4.59 -28.48
C LYS A 264 -10.82 -3.20 -28.88
N LEU A 265 -10.31 -2.68 -30.01
CA LEU A 265 -10.65 -1.34 -30.46
C LEU A 265 -12.10 -1.24 -31.00
N VAL A 266 -12.64 -2.33 -31.58
CA VAL A 266 -14.05 -2.36 -32.03
C VAL A 266 -15.03 -2.16 -30.89
N LYS A 267 -14.67 -2.46 -29.63
CA LYS A 267 -15.51 -2.21 -28.46
C LYS A 267 -15.76 -0.72 -28.25
N LEU A 268 -14.82 0.14 -28.66
CA LEU A 268 -14.99 1.60 -28.58
C LEU A 268 -16.09 2.12 -29.53
N ALA A 269 -16.32 1.42 -30.64
CA ALA A 269 -17.36 1.77 -31.59
C ALA A 269 -18.76 1.29 -31.14
N ALA A 270 -18.81 0.36 -30.22
CA ALA A 270 -20.05 -0.22 -29.70
C ALA A 270 -20.54 0.46 -28.39
N GLY A 271 -19.76 1.34 -27.79
CA GLY A 271 -20.06 2.08 -26.58
C GLY A 271 -19.47 1.39 -25.34
#